data_dd9b6dd108e0c8f9a05aeeb7e288d31e
#
_entry.id   dd9b6dd108e0c8f9a05aeeb7e288d31e
#
_cell.length_a   1.000
_cell.length_b   1.000
_cell.length_c   1.000
_cell.angle_alpha   90.00
_cell.angle_beta   90.00
_cell.angle_gamma   90.00
#
_symmetry.space_group_name_H-M   'P 1'
#
loop_
_entity.id
_entity.type
_entity.pdbx_description
1 polymer ?
#
loop_
_entity_poly.entity_id
_entity_poly.type
_entity_poly.pdbx_seq_one_letter_code
_entity_poly.pdbx_strand_id
1 'polypeptide(L)'
;MSDAHQNNPNKLAQTRTFDVAVVGGGIVGKACALGLAQMGLQTVQIAPDLANPCPSPQGPQWGQRIYAFSPGTQKILRRLQIWDALDHGRMQPVRDMRIYGDRAQKTDQLHLSAFESGTPQLAWIGESNLIEHTLDQASRFQNKLERCSDSLQTIDVDQDGTTLHLAKSESIRAQIVIAADGAHSQIRSAIGIEASEESYSQSAVVANWICTHPHLETAYQWFLPDGDIIAMLPLPHQQASMVWSTSPEKAAELLKLDQTTWVKQFEEIAGGAICKQLGNLTLNSEVAAFPLRKIRAKRFIGPAQFPKVVLIGDAAHVMHPLAGQGLNLGMRDVASLLHILNQREAFRSLSDLVLLRRYERQRQGDTDALLWVTDKLKKLFSGSSSAERQIRNWGLGLVNKSHFIKQRLIERALGDIDFE
;
A
#
# COMPACT_ATOMS: atom_id res chain seq x y z
N MET A 1 0.77 -15.96 65.01
CA MET A 1 1.54 -14.87 64.43
C MET A 1 1.26 -14.92 62.93
N SER A 2 0.33 -14.09 62.50
CA SER A 2 -0.17 -14.04 61.16
C SER A 2 0.46 -12.83 60.46
N ASP A 3 1.34 -13.10 59.49
CA ASP A 3 1.85 -12.05 58.60
C ASP A 3 0.82 -11.77 57.52
N ALA A 4 0.16 -10.62 57.67
CA ALA A 4 -0.70 -10.06 56.66
C ALA A 4 0.17 -9.42 55.57
N HIS A 5 0.21 -10.05 54.41
CA HIS A 5 0.71 -9.41 53.17
C HIS A 5 -0.21 -8.23 52.83
N GLN A 6 0.25 -7.03 53.16
CA GLN A 6 -0.34 -5.79 52.67
C GLN A 6 -0.16 -5.72 51.16
N ASN A 7 -1.23 -6.04 50.41
CA ASN A 7 -1.37 -5.62 49.03
C ASN A 7 -1.43 -4.09 49.01
N ASN A 8 -0.38 -3.47 48.49
CA ASN A 8 -0.29 -2.03 48.28
C ASN A 8 -1.05 -1.65 46.96
N PRO A 9 -2.27 -1.06 47.02
CA PRO A 9 -3.08 -0.78 45.85
C PRO A 9 -2.66 0.50 45.09
N ASN A 10 -1.49 1.08 45.39
CA ASN A 10 -1.09 2.39 44.86
C ASN A 10 0.21 2.32 44.03
N LYS A 11 0.37 1.33 43.12
CA LYS A 11 1.20 1.54 41.94
C LYS A 11 0.36 2.33 40.93
N LEU A 12 0.38 3.66 41.08
CA LEU A 12 0.00 4.54 39.94
C LEU A 12 0.82 4.06 38.75
N ALA A 13 0.17 3.41 37.80
CA ALA A 13 0.80 2.96 36.56
C ALA A 13 1.47 4.19 35.92
N GLN A 14 2.79 4.19 35.90
CA GLN A 14 3.56 5.30 35.34
C GLN A 14 3.23 5.39 33.86
N THR A 15 2.42 6.39 33.48
CA THR A 15 2.07 6.62 32.06
C THR A 15 3.29 7.19 31.36
N ARG A 16 3.81 6.46 30.38
CA ARG A 16 4.95 6.90 29.57
C ARG A 16 4.50 7.93 28.54
N THR A 17 5.29 9.00 28.39
CA THR A 17 4.92 10.14 27.56
C THR A 17 5.80 10.27 26.33
N PHE A 18 5.19 10.52 25.16
CA PHE A 18 5.85 10.69 23.88
C PHE A 18 5.28 11.93 23.13
N ASP A 19 6.03 12.43 22.17
CA ASP A 19 5.52 13.44 21.26
C ASP A 19 4.48 12.82 20.30
N VAL A 20 4.82 11.63 19.75
CA VAL A 20 3.98 10.92 18.79
C VAL A 20 3.91 9.43 19.13
N ALA A 21 2.71 8.87 19.02
CA ALA A 21 2.51 7.42 18.99
C ALA A 21 2.00 6.99 17.62
N VAL A 22 2.66 6.01 17.00
CA VAL A 22 2.25 5.40 15.72
C VAL A 22 1.75 4.00 16.01
N VAL A 23 0.48 3.73 15.71
CA VAL A 23 -0.12 2.40 15.90
C VAL A 23 -0.23 1.71 14.54
N GLY A 24 0.57 0.65 14.38
CA GLY A 24 0.62 -0.16 13.17
C GLY A 24 2.02 -0.65 12.83
N GLY A 25 2.12 -1.93 12.44
CA GLY A 25 3.38 -2.64 12.16
C GLY A 25 3.70 -2.83 10.68
N GLY A 26 2.83 -2.38 9.75
CA GLY A 26 3.06 -2.49 8.31
C GLY A 26 4.01 -1.41 7.78
N ILE A 27 4.34 -1.48 6.48
CA ILE A 27 5.30 -0.58 5.80
C ILE A 27 4.98 0.90 6.07
N VAL A 28 3.72 1.30 5.94
CA VAL A 28 3.28 2.71 6.12
C VAL A 28 3.51 3.19 7.56
N GLY A 29 3.15 2.36 8.55
CA GLY A 29 3.36 2.68 9.97
C GLY A 29 4.84 2.74 10.33
N LYS A 30 5.65 1.76 9.88
CA LYS A 30 7.11 1.73 10.09
C LYS A 30 7.80 2.94 9.46
N ALA A 31 7.45 3.27 8.21
CA ALA A 31 8.00 4.43 7.50
C ALA A 31 7.64 5.76 8.18
N CYS A 32 6.40 5.88 8.66
CA CYS A 32 5.94 7.05 9.40
C CYS A 32 6.69 7.20 10.73
N ALA A 33 6.79 6.13 11.53
CA ALA A 33 7.47 6.15 12.82
C ALA A 33 8.96 6.50 12.67
N LEU A 34 9.63 5.89 11.68
CA LEU A 34 11.03 6.19 11.36
C LEU A 34 11.20 7.66 10.98
N GLY A 35 10.36 8.18 10.08
CA GLY A 35 10.46 9.57 9.62
C GLY A 35 10.23 10.59 10.74
N LEU A 36 9.27 10.36 11.63
CA LEU A 36 9.01 11.21 12.79
C LEU A 36 10.19 11.21 13.77
N ALA A 37 10.78 10.04 14.03
CA ALA A 37 11.97 9.93 14.87
C ALA A 37 13.19 10.63 14.25
N GLN A 38 13.38 10.54 12.93
CA GLN A 38 14.43 11.26 12.20
C GLN A 38 14.26 12.77 12.25
N MET A 39 13.03 13.28 12.42
CA MET A 39 12.73 14.68 12.70
C MET A 39 13.06 15.11 14.14
N GLY A 40 13.54 14.20 14.99
CA GLY A 40 13.90 14.45 16.37
C GLY A 40 12.75 14.30 17.39
N LEU A 41 11.57 13.87 16.96
CA LEU A 41 10.40 13.67 17.82
C LEU A 41 10.53 12.37 18.63
N GLN A 42 10.22 12.42 19.92
CA GLN A 42 10.12 11.22 20.77
C GLN A 42 8.92 10.40 20.30
N THR A 43 9.19 9.34 19.56
CA THR A 43 8.18 8.53 18.88
C THR A 43 8.12 7.14 19.47
N VAL A 44 6.91 6.62 19.70
CA VAL A 44 6.68 5.21 19.99
C VAL A 44 5.91 4.57 18.86
N GLN A 45 6.37 3.42 18.38
CA GLN A 45 5.62 2.58 17.46
C GLN A 45 5.02 1.40 18.23
N ILE A 46 3.72 1.15 18.05
CA ILE A 46 2.96 0.12 18.75
C ILE A 46 2.37 -0.85 17.71
N ALA A 47 2.72 -2.13 17.81
CA ALA A 47 2.08 -3.21 17.08
C ALA A 47 2.45 -4.56 17.71
N PRO A 48 1.61 -5.62 17.57
CA PRO A 48 1.81 -6.90 18.25
C PRO A 48 3.14 -7.58 17.91
N ASP A 49 3.59 -7.48 16.67
CA ASP A 49 4.68 -8.29 16.10
C ASP A 49 6.02 -7.54 15.99
N LEU A 50 6.16 -6.36 16.61
CA LEU A 50 7.39 -5.57 16.51
C LEU A 50 8.61 -6.22 17.17
N ALA A 51 8.40 -7.13 18.13
CA ALA A 51 9.50 -7.88 18.74
C ALA A 51 10.14 -8.87 17.75
N ASN A 52 9.37 -9.34 16.78
CA ASN A 52 9.81 -10.28 15.75
C ASN A 52 9.99 -9.52 14.42
N PRO A 53 11.18 -8.97 14.15
CA PRO A 53 11.40 -8.23 12.92
C PRO A 53 11.20 -9.14 11.70
N CYS A 54 10.69 -8.55 10.62
CA CYS A 54 10.53 -9.25 9.37
C CYS A 54 11.88 -9.86 8.93
N PRO A 55 11.96 -11.17 8.65
CA PRO A 55 13.20 -11.78 8.20
C PRO A 55 13.61 -11.23 6.83
N SER A 56 14.93 -11.17 6.59
CA SER A 56 15.43 -10.84 5.26
C SER A 56 14.97 -11.91 4.28
N PRO A 57 14.34 -11.54 3.14
CA PRO A 57 14.00 -12.51 2.12
C PRO A 57 15.27 -13.12 1.52
N GLN A 58 15.30 -14.45 1.42
CA GLN A 58 16.45 -15.21 0.94
C GLN A 58 16.04 -16.25 -0.10
N GLY A 59 17.02 -16.67 -0.92
CA GLY A 59 16.85 -17.74 -1.91
C GLY A 59 16.06 -17.30 -3.15
N PRO A 60 15.72 -18.26 -4.01
CA PRO A 60 15.07 -17.99 -5.30
C PRO A 60 13.55 -17.76 -5.20
N GLN A 61 12.96 -18.00 -4.04
CA GLN A 61 11.53 -17.85 -3.81
C GLN A 61 11.19 -16.41 -3.43
N TRP A 62 10.03 -15.95 -3.86
CA TRP A 62 9.50 -14.62 -3.59
C TRP A 62 8.30 -14.68 -2.65
N GLY A 63 8.17 -13.68 -1.81
CA GLY A 63 6.97 -13.53 -0.98
C GLY A 63 5.70 -13.36 -1.82
N GLN A 64 4.55 -13.67 -1.24
CA GLN A 64 3.26 -13.52 -1.93
C GLN A 64 2.83 -12.05 -2.11
N ARG A 65 3.31 -11.14 -1.25
CA ARG A 65 2.98 -9.72 -1.31
C ARG A 65 4.04 -8.98 -2.11
N ILE A 66 3.75 -8.78 -3.38
CA ILE A 66 4.57 -8.01 -4.32
C ILE A 66 3.91 -6.66 -4.55
N TYR A 67 4.71 -5.60 -4.51
CA TYR A 67 4.25 -4.23 -4.70
C TYR A 67 4.96 -3.56 -5.88
N ALA A 68 4.25 -2.63 -6.52
CA ALA A 68 4.83 -1.67 -7.44
C ALA A 68 5.10 -0.36 -6.68
N PHE A 69 6.36 0.02 -6.56
CA PHE A 69 6.79 1.26 -5.92
C PHE A 69 6.90 2.35 -6.98
N SER A 70 6.09 3.39 -6.84
CA SER A 70 6.17 4.56 -7.72
C SER A 70 7.46 5.36 -7.47
N PRO A 71 7.93 6.18 -8.42
CA PRO A 71 9.03 7.11 -8.19
C PRO A 71 8.82 8.02 -6.98
N GLY A 72 7.58 8.45 -6.71
CA GLY A 72 7.25 9.19 -5.50
C GLY A 72 7.54 8.38 -4.23
N THR A 73 7.13 7.11 -4.18
CA THR A 73 7.46 6.22 -3.06
C THR A 73 8.96 5.98 -2.93
N GLN A 74 9.68 5.83 -4.06
CA GLN A 74 11.13 5.74 -4.07
C GLN A 74 11.78 6.99 -3.44
N LYS A 75 11.34 8.19 -3.81
CA LYS A 75 11.83 9.46 -3.21
C LYS A 75 11.64 9.48 -1.68
N ILE A 76 10.47 9.03 -1.20
CA ILE A 76 10.18 8.95 0.24
C ILE A 76 11.12 7.97 0.94
N LEU A 77 11.26 6.74 0.41
CA LEU A 77 12.15 5.73 0.97
C LEU A 77 13.61 6.18 0.95
N ARG A 78 14.03 6.91 -0.09
CA ARG A 78 15.38 7.51 -0.15
C ARG A 78 15.56 8.59 0.91
N ARG A 79 14.58 9.47 1.12
CA ARG A 79 14.62 10.48 2.19
C ARG A 79 14.71 9.84 3.59
N LEU A 80 14.06 8.71 3.79
CA LEU A 80 14.15 7.91 5.01
C LEU A 80 15.45 7.09 5.11
N GLN A 81 16.36 7.19 4.14
CA GLN A 81 17.61 6.43 4.01
C GLN A 81 17.40 4.91 3.94
N ILE A 82 16.25 4.49 3.41
CA ILE A 82 15.88 3.08 3.23
C ILE A 82 16.22 2.59 1.84
N TRP A 83 15.99 3.40 0.80
CA TRP A 83 16.07 2.95 -0.58
C TRP A 83 17.43 2.37 -0.96
N ASP A 84 18.50 3.06 -0.60
CA ASP A 84 19.87 2.65 -0.96
C ASP A 84 20.40 1.49 -0.08
N ALA A 85 19.69 1.15 1.01
CA ALA A 85 19.96 -0.02 1.86
C ALA A 85 19.19 -1.28 1.42
N LEU A 86 18.30 -1.18 0.43
CA LEU A 86 17.59 -2.34 -0.11
C LEU A 86 18.53 -3.24 -0.92
N ASP A 87 18.26 -4.54 -0.89
CA ASP A 87 18.87 -5.47 -1.84
C ASP A 87 18.26 -5.24 -3.23
N HIS A 88 18.96 -4.47 -4.06
CA HIS A 88 18.52 -4.17 -5.42
C HIS A 88 18.51 -5.40 -6.35
N GLY A 89 19.15 -6.51 -5.98
CA GLY A 89 19.02 -7.79 -6.68
C GLY A 89 17.62 -8.40 -6.55
N ARG A 90 16.84 -7.90 -5.59
CA ARG A 90 15.43 -8.28 -5.37
C ARG A 90 14.44 -7.17 -5.78
N MET A 91 14.89 -6.21 -6.56
CA MET A 91 14.06 -5.12 -7.09
C MET A 91 14.13 -5.12 -8.60
N GLN A 92 12.98 -5.11 -9.28
CA GLN A 92 12.91 -5.09 -10.74
C GLN A 92 12.36 -3.74 -11.22
N PRO A 93 13.11 -2.96 -12.03
CA PRO A 93 12.56 -1.78 -12.67
C PRO A 93 11.51 -2.17 -13.72
N VAL A 94 10.47 -1.35 -13.84
CA VAL A 94 9.47 -1.39 -14.90
C VAL A 94 9.71 -0.22 -15.83
N ARG A 95 10.11 -0.49 -17.06
CA ARG A 95 10.32 0.55 -18.09
C ARG A 95 9.15 0.67 -19.03
N ASP A 96 8.44 -0.42 -19.23
CA ASP A 96 7.28 -0.47 -20.09
C ASP A 96 6.08 -1.08 -19.36
N MET A 97 4.88 -0.55 -19.67
CA MET A 97 3.63 -1.14 -19.24
C MET A 97 2.72 -1.31 -20.43
N ARG A 98 2.25 -2.52 -20.68
CA ARG A 98 1.37 -2.87 -21.77
C ARG A 98 0.03 -3.32 -21.23
N ILE A 99 -1.02 -2.58 -21.61
CA ILE A 99 -2.40 -2.82 -21.18
C ILE A 99 -3.22 -3.24 -22.38
N TYR A 100 -3.84 -4.41 -22.29
CA TYR A 100 -4.66 -5.01 -23.35
C TYR A 100 -6.12 -4.99 -22.94
N GLY A 101 -6.99 -4.66 -23.90
CA GLY A 101 -8.44 -4.83 -23.80
C GLY A 101 -8.85 -6.30 -24.01
N ASP A 102 -10.16 -6.51 -24.22
CA ASP A 102 -10.77 -7.83 -24.44
C ASP A 102 -10.38 -8.50 -25.77
N ARG A 103 -9.80 -7.76 -26.71
CA ARG A 103 -9.23 -8.29 -27.94
C ARG A 103 -7.73 -8.15 -27.88
N ALA A 104 -7.02 -9.25 -27.91
CA ALA A 104 -5.55 -9.27 -27.88
C ALA A 104 -4.92 -8.74 -29.22
N GLN A 105 -5.58 -7.82 -29.91
CA GLN A 105 -5.09 -7.22 -31.16
C GLN A 105 -4.22 -5.98 -30.86
N LYS A 106 -3.22 -5.71 -31.71
CA LYS A 106 -2.31 -4.54 -31.55
C LYS A 106 -3.02 -3.19 -31.48
N THR A 107 -4.25 -3.08 -31.99
CA THR A 107 -5.04 -1.84 -32.01
C THR A 107 -5.67 -1.50 -30.67
N ASP A 108 -5.81 -2.46 -29.77
CA ASP A 108 -6.51 -2.34 -28.50
C ASP A 108 -5.53 -2.33 -27.32
N GLN A 109 -4.30 -1.90 -27.55
CA GLN A 109 -3.22 -1.84 -26.59
C GLN A 109 -2.89 -0.39 -26.20
N LEU A 110 -2.81 -0.12 -24.91
CA LEU A 110 -2.17 1.08 -24.39
C LEU A 110 -0.73 0.71 -23.95
N HIS A 111 0.24 1.40 -24.54
CA HIS A 111 1.64 1.28 -24.19
C HIS A 111 2.12 2.54 -23.47
N LEU A 112 2.58 2.39 -22.24
CA LEU A 112 3.23 3.42 -21.45
C LEU A 112 4.72 3.08 -21.40
N SER A 113 5.58 4.02 -21.76
CA SER A 113 7.03 3.83 -21.79
C SER A 113 7.72 4.91 -20.96
N ALA A 114 8.67 4.49 -20.13
CA ALA A 114 9.53 5.37 -19.37
C ALA A 114 10.36 6.27 -20.32
N PHE A 115 10.82 5.71 -21.42
CA PHE A 115 11.59 6.47 -22.43
C PHE A 115 10.74 7.61 -23.05
N GLU A 116 9.50 7.31 -23.48
CA GLU A 116 8.58 8.33 -24.01
C GLU A 116 8.24 9.42 -22.98
N SER A 117 8.33 9.10 -21.70
CA SER A 117 7.98 9.99 -20.59
C SER A 117 9.19 10.73 -20.01
N GLY A 118 10.39 10.49 -20.54
CA GLY A 118 11.62 11.10 -20.06
C GLY A 118 12.00 10.68 -18.62
N THR A 119 11.55 9.50 -18.17
CA THR A 119 11.85 8.97 -16.83
C THR A 119 12.71 7.72 -16.93
N PRO A 120 13.56 7.42 -15.93
CA PRO A 120 14.37 6.20 -15.94
C PRO A 120 13.54 4.92 -15.90
N GLN A 121 12.43 4.93 -15.15
CA GLN A 121 11.49 3.82 -14.99
C GLN A 121 10.09 4.35 -14.60
N LEU A 122 9.06 3.57 -14.88
CA LEU A 122 7.68 3.86 -14.47
C LEU A 122 7.42 3.46 -13.02
N ALA A 123 8.04 2.37 -12.58
CA ALA A 123 7.92 1.82 -11.22
C ALA A 123 9.08 0.87 -10.93
N TRP A 124 9.13 0.41 -9.67
CA TRP A 124 9.94 -0.72 -9.24
C TRP A 124 9.02 -1.80 -8.68
N ILE A 125 9.29 -3.06 -9.01
CA ILE A 125 8.58 -4.20 -8.41
C ILE A 125 9.49 -4.81 -7.35
N GLY A 126 8.94 -5.06 -6.18
CA GLY A 126 9.65 -5.69 -5.07
C GLY A 126 8.69 -6.27 -4.05
N GLU A 127 9.21 -7.12 -3.17
CA GLU A 127 8.40 -7.78 -2.16
C GLU A 127 8.27 -6.95 -0.87
N SER A 128 7.13 -7.11 -0.21
CA SER A 128 6.82 -6.45 1.07
C SER A 128 7.91 -6.69 2.12
N ASN A 129 8.32 -7.95 2.25
CA ASN A 129 9.27 -8.40 3.28
C ASN A 129 10.63 -7.70 3.17
N LEU A 130 11.08 -7.39 1.95
CA LEU A 130 12.34 -6.66 1.74
C LEU A 130 12.27 -5.26 2.36
N ILE A 131 11.20 -4.52 2.08
CA ILE A 131 11.01 -3.17 2.60
C ILE A 131 10.80 -3.18 4.11
N GLU A 132 9.98 -4.11 4.61
CA GLU A 132 9.70 -4.24 6.04
C GLU A 132 10.95 -4.59 6.83
N HIS A 133 11.76 -5.54 6.34
CA HIS A 133 13.04 -5.89 6.94
C HIS A 133 13.98 -4.68 7.05
N THR A 134 14.13 -3.94 5.94
CA THR A 134 15.03 -2.79 5.90
C THR A 134 14.56 -1.67 6.83
N LEU A 135 13.25 -1.41 6.89
CA LEU A 135 12.64 -0.47 7.85
C LEU A 135 12.88 -0.91 9.31
N ASP A 136 12.75 -2.21 9.60
CA ASP A 136 13.02 -2.76 10.93
C ASP A 136 14.49 -2.59 11.32
N GLN A 137 15.42 -2.81 10.39
CA GLN A 137 16.84 -2.58 10.64
C GLN A 137 17.13 -1.10 10.92
N ALA A 138 16.66 -0.20 10.06
CA ALA A 138 16.86 1.24 10.25
C ALA A 138 16.27 1.75 11.57
N SER A 139 15.10 1.26 11.95
CA SER A 139 14.42 1.66 13.19
C SER A 139 15.23 1.33 14.47
N ARG A 140 16.08 0.29 14.44
CA ARG A 140 16.92 -0.09 15.60
C ARG A 140 18.00 0.94 15.92
N PHE A 141 18.40 1.72 14.93
CA PHE A 141 19.45 2.74 15.08
C PHE A 141 18.90 4.14 15.39
N GLN A 142 17.57 4.25 15.59
CA GLN A 142 16.93 5.53 15.90
C GLN A 142 16.70 5.71 17.41
N ASN A 143 17.53 6.52 18.07
CA ASN A 143 17.43 6.78 19.49
C ASN A 143 16.11 7.46 19.94
N LYS A 144 15.41 8.09 18.98
CA LYS A 144 14.12 8.75 19.21
C LYS A 144 12.92 7.85 18.91
N LEU A 145 13.14 6.60 18.48
CA LEU A 145 12.10 5.64 18.17
C LEU A 145 12.11 4.49 19.17
N GLU A 146 11.06 4.41 19.96
CA GLU A 146 10.80 3.23 20.77
C GLU A 146 9.83 2.28 20.05
N ARG A 147 10.08 0.97 20.17
CA ARG A 147 9.23 -0.08 19.56
C ARG A 147 8.54 -0.86 20.67
N CYS A 148 7.22 -0.73 20.77
CA CYS A 148 6.38 -1.41 21.75
C CYS A 148 5.64 -2.58 21.07
N SER A 149 6.06 -3.82 21.40
CA SER A 149 5.41 -5.03 20.90
C SER A 149 4.20 -5.38 21.75
N ASP A 150 3.09 -4.68 21.49
CA ASP A 150 1.84 -4.86 22.21
C ASP A 150 0.63 -4.52 21.32
N SER A 151 -0.55 -4.84 21.81
CA SER A 151 -1.83 -4.55 21.16
C SER A 151 -2.55 -3.41 21.87
N LEU A 152 -3.15 -2.51 21.10
CA LEU A 152 -4.03 -1.48 21.63
C LEU A 152 -5.33 -2.13 22.14
N GLN A 153 -5.75 -1.78 23.35
CA GLN A 153 -7.06 -2.16 23.89
C GLN A 153 -8.08 -1.03 23.74
N THR A 154 -7.74 0.16 24.27
CA THR A 154 -8.62 1.34 24.21
C THR A 154 -7.79 2.61 24.01
N ILE A 155 -8.50 3.67 23.60
CA ILE A 155 -7.91 4.99 23.35
C ILE A 155 -8.81 6.06 23.98
N ASP A 156 -8.22 6.95 24.77
CA ASP A 156 -8.87 8.12 25.35
C ASP A 156 -8.24 9.39 24.80
N VAL A 157 -9.06 10.30 24.28
CA VAL A 157 -8.62 11.56 23.68
C VAL A 157 -9.18 12.73 24.45
N ASP A 158 -8.33 13.60 24.96
CA ASP A 158 -8.69 14.82 25.67
C ASP A 158 -8.04 16.08 25.06
N GLN A 159 -8.25 17.23 25.69
CA GLN A 159 -7.70 18.51 25.20
C GLN A 159 -6.17 18.56 25.21
N ASP A 160 -5.49 17.77 26.08
CA ASP A 160 -4.05 17.83 26.31
C ASP A 160 -3.27 16.76 25.56
N GLY A 161 -3.95 15.67 25.14
CA GLY A 161 -3.28 14.58 24.43
C GLY A 161 -4.18 13.38 24.19
N THR A 162 -3.53 12.25 23.96
CA THR A 162 -4.19 10.95 23.73
C THR A 162 -3.52 9.90 24.60
N THR A 163 -4.32 9.13 25.32
CA THR A 163 -3.85 8.01 26.12
C THR A 163 -4.22 6.69 25.43
N LEU A 164 -3.23 5.85 25.21
CA LEU A 164 -3.34 4.52 24.62
C LEU A 164 -3.20 3.47 25.73
N HIS A 165 -4.24 2.69 25.96
CA HIS A 165 -4.21 1.57 26.91
C HIS A 165 -3.84 0.30 26.17
N LEU A 166 -2.78 -0.35 26.62
CA LEU A 166 -2.19 -1.51 25.98
C LEU A 166 -2.59 -2.80 26.69
N ALA A 167 -2.49 -3.92 26.00
CA ALA A 167 -2.92 -5.21 26.54
C ALA A 167 -2.01 -5.75 27.66
N LYS A 168 -0.71 -5.48 27.56
CA LYS A 168 0.32 -6.07 28.45
C LYS A 168 1.21 -5.03 29.12
N SER A 169 1.40 -3.89 28.47
CA SER A 169 2.31 -2.84 28.88
C SER A 169 1.57 -1.71 29.60
N GLU A 170 2.34 -0.80 30.21
CA GLU A 170 1.81 0.43 30.78
C GLU A 170 1.18 1.32 29.71
N SER A 171 0.22 2.15 30.12
CA SER A 171 -0.43 3.10 29.23
C SER A 171 0.57 4.11 28.66
N ILE A 172 0.36 4.50 27.42
CA ILE A 172 1.19 5.47 26.69
C ILE A 172 0.38 6.73 26.44
N ARG A 173 0.94 7.90 26.78
CA ARG A 173 0.36 9.19 26.44
C ARG A 173 1.16 9.86 25.34
N ALA A 174 0.50 10.42 24.34
CA ALA A 174 1.14 11.15 23.25
C ALA A 174 0.37 12.45 22.92
N GLN A 175 1.09 13.47 22.41
CA GLN A 175 0.47 14.72 21.94
C GLN A 175 -0.40 14.46 20.71
N ILE A 176 0.03 13.53 19.84
CA ILE A 176 -0.67 13.13 18.64
C ILE A 176 -0.50 11.62 18.41
N VAL A 177 -1.55 10.96 17.92
CA VAL A 177 -1.54 9.55 17.52
C VAL A 177 -1.71 9.43 16.02
N ILE A 178 -0.88 8.60 15.40
CA ILE A 178 -0.98 8.24 13.99
C ILE A 178 -1.51 6.82 13.89
N ALA A 179 -2.71 6.67 13.36
CA ALA A 179 -3.35 5.37 13.14
C ALA A 179 -2.95 4.83 11.76
N ALA A 180 -2.15 3.77 11.77
CA ALA A 180 -1.68 2.99 10.62
C ALA A 180 -2.04 1.50 10.82
N ASP A 181 -3.11 1.22 11.55
CA ASP A 181 -3.56 -0.09 12.03
C ASP A 181 -4.41 -0.87 11.01
N GLY A 182 -4.36 -0.44 9.73
CA GLY A 182 -4.86 -1.20 8.60
C GLY A 182 -6.35 -1.01 8.32
N ALA A 183 -6.87 -1.79 7.38
CA ALA A 183 -8.23 -1.69 6.84
C ALA A 183 -9.32 -1.76 7.92
N HIS A 184 -9.11 -2.60 8.94
CA HIS A 184 -10.01 -2.79 10.08
C HIS A 184 -9.60 -1.94 11.29
N SER A 185 -9.15 -0.71 11.06
CA SER A 185 -8.65 0.19 12.09
C SER A 185 -9.55 0.27 13.31
N GLN A 186 -9.03 -0.20 14.45
CA GLN A 186 -9.68 -0.09 15.76
C GLN A 186 -9.71 1.36 16.22
N ILE A 187 -8.63 2.12 15.94
CA ILE A 187 -8.54 3.53 16.30
C ILE A 187 -9.59 4.33 15.56
N ARG A 188 -9.73 4.15 14.24
CA ARG A 188 -10.77 4.84 13.44
C ARG A 188 -12.16 4.64 14.07
N SER A 189 -12.48 3.40 14.42
CA SER A 189 -13.78 3.05 15.03
C SER A 189 -13.94 3.65 16.42
N ALA A 190 -12.91 3.55 17.27
CA ALA A 190 -12.93 4.03 18.65
C ALA A 190 -13.11 5.56 18.76
N ILE A 191 -12.55 6.33 17.80
CA ILE A 191 -12.71 7.79 17.78
C ILE A 191 -13.94 8.27 17.00
N GLY A 192 -14.83 7.36 16.60
CA GLY A 192 -16.10 7.67 15.94
C GLY A 192 -15.96 8.18 14.50
N ILE A 193 -14.89 7.85 13.80
CA ILE A 193 -14.75 8.18 12.37
C ILE A 193 -15.41 7.08 11.54
N GLU A 194 -16.53 7.42 10.91
CA GLU A 194 -17.19 6.53 9.96
C GLU A 194 -16.37 6.33 8.69
N ALA A 195 -16.45 5.14 8.09
CA ALA A 195 -15.92 4.84 6.79
C ALA A 195 -16.99 4.22 5.90
N SER A 196 -16.99 4.59 4.63
CA SER A 196 -17.72 3.82 3.62
C SER A 196 -16.92 2.58 3.29
N GLU A 197 -17.54 1.42 3.35
CA GLU A 197 -16.96 0.16 2.91
C GLU A 197 -17.83 -0.42 1.78
N GLU A 198 -17.18 -0.78 0.68
CA GLU A 198 -17.82 -1.35 -0.50
C GLU A 198 -17.00 -2.58 -0.94
N SER A 199 -17.64 -3.73 -1.06
CA SER A 199 -17.02 -4.90 -1.65
C SER A 199 -16.97 -4.75 -3.16
N TYR A 200 -15.83 -5.07 -3.75
CA TYR A 200 -15.75 -5.18 -5.20
C TYR A 200 -16.37 -6.47 -5.74
N SER A 201 -16.83 -7.38 -4.85
CA SER A 201 -17.28 -8.73 -5.22
C SER A 201 -16.23 -9.47 -6.05
N GLN A 202 -14.97 -9.23 -5.74
CA GLN A 202 -13.80 -9.84 -6.38
C GLN A 202 -12.77 -10.23 -5.33
N SER A 203 -11.92 -11.20 -5.71
CA SER A 203 -10.72 -11.60 -4.98
C SER A 203 -9.51 -11.48 -5.89
N ALA A 204 -8.37 -11.05 -5.35
CA ALA A 204 -7.09 -11.09 -6.03
C ALA A 204 -6.42 -12.44 -5.74
N VAL A 205 -6.26 -13.28 -6.77
CA VAL A 205 -5.44 -14.49 -6.72
C VAL A 205 -4.01 -14.09 -7.08
N VAL A 206 -3.05 -14.43 -6.23
CA VAL A 206 -1.64 -14.08 -6.41
C VAL A 206 -0.77 -15.32 -6.43
N ALA A 207 0.21 -15.33 -7.32
CA ALA A 207 1.23 -16.35 -7.42
C ALA A 207 2.45 -15.84 -8.19
N ASN A 208 3.63 -16.43 -7.95
CA ASN A 208 4.85 -16.10 -8.68
C ASN A 208 5.22 -17.22 -9.65
N TRP A 209 5.73 -16.87 -10.79
CA TRP A 209 5.96 -17.76 -11.94
C TRP A 209 7.36 -17.58 -12.50
N ILE A 210 8.01 -18.67 -12.90
CA ILE A 210 9.21 -18.66 -13.74
C ILE A 210 8.74 -18.61 -15.20
N CYS A 211 9.35 -17.73 -15.99
CA CYS A 211 9.02 -17.49 -17.39
C CYS A 211 10.13 -18.00 -18.28
N THR A 212 9.82 -18.66 -19.42
CA THR A 212 10.86 -19.08 -20.39
C THR A 212 11.28 -17.96 -21.33
N HIS A 213 10.43 -16.94 -21.53
CA HIS A 213 10.79 -15.75 -22.26
C HIS A 213 11.10 -14.58 -21.30
N PRO A 214 12.10 -13.73 -21.63
CA PRO A 214 12.41 -12.55 -20.82
C PRO A 214 11.26 -11.54 -20.89
N HIS A 215 10.83 -11.02 -19.74
CA HIS A 215 9.79 -10.00 -19.64
C HIS A 215 10.23 -8.60 -20.11
N LEU A 216 11.54 -8.39 -20.36
CA LEU A 216 12.12 -7.12 -20.86
C LEU A 216 11.70 -5.90 -20.02
N GLU A 217 11.70 -6.02 -18.69
CA GLU A 217 11.29 -4.95 -17.75
C GLU A 217 9.87 -4.40 -18.01
N THR A 218 9.01 -5.25 -18.60
CA THR A 218 7.65 -4.90 -18.98
C THR A 218 6.63 -5.49 -18.02
N ALA A 219 5.75 -4.63 -17.48
CA ALA A 219 4.54 -5.04 -16.78
C ALA A 219 3.40 -5.22 -17.79
N TYR A 220 2.66 -6.29 -17.66
CA TYR A 220 1.53 -6.61 -18.53
C TYR A 220 0.22 -6.60 -17.75
N GLN A 221 -0.85 -6.11 -18.37
CA GLN A 221 -2.19 -6.17 -17.81
C GLN A 221 -3.20 -6.50 -18.89
N TRP A 222 -4.08 -7.47 -18.63
CA TRP A 222 -5.17 -7.87 -19.51
C TRP A 222 -6.50 -7.65 -18.82
N PHE A 223 -7.42 -6.99 -19.52
CA PHE A 223 -8.82 -6.89 -19.13
C PHE A 223 -9.60 -7.92 -19.95
N LEU A 224 -10.19 -8.91 -19.26
CA LEU A 224 -10.86 -10.03 -19.91
C LEU A 224 -12.36 -9.73 -20.15
N PRO A 225 -13.02 -10.43 -21.11
CA PRO A 225 -14.43 -10.21 -21.43
C PRO A 225 -15.41 -10.47 -20.30
N ASP A 226 -15.04 -11.35 -19.35
CA ASP A 226 -15.82 -11.73 -18.17
C ASP A 226 -15.66 -10.73 -16.99
N GLY A 227 -14.87 -9.67 -17.18
CA GLY A 227 -14.60 -8.67 -16.17
C GLY A 227 -13.40 -8.98 -15.27
N ASP A 228 -12.73 -10.08 -15.50
CA ASP A 228 -11.48 -10.42 -14.82
C ASP A 228 -10.34 -9.50 -15.28
N ILE A 229 -9.38 -9.30 -14.39
CA ILE A 229 -8.18 -8.51 -14.68
C ILE A 229 -6.97 -9.32 -14.26
N ILE A 230 -6.05 -9.55 -15.19
CA ILE A 230 -4.79 -10.24 -14.93
C ILE A 230 -3.64 -9.24 -15.12
N ALA A 231 -2.81 -9.10 -14.11
CA ALA A 231 -1.55 -8.38 -14.18
C ALA A 231 -0.38 -9.36 -14.00
N MET A 232 0.66 -9.19 -14.83
CA MET A 232 1.94 -9.89 -14.70
C MET A 232 3.01 -8.83 -14.47
N LEU A 233 3.56 -8.82 -13.27
CA LEU A 233 4.57 -7.86 -12.84
C LEU A 233 5.96 -8.51 -12.97
N PRO A 234 6.92 -7.86 -13.63
CA PRO A 234 8.25 -8.43 -13.81
C PRO A 234 8.98 -8.56 -12.47
N LEU A 235 9.63 -9.68 -12.25
CA LEU A 235 10.55 -9.94 -11.14
C LEU A 235 11.93 -10.28 -11.69
N PRO A 236 13.02 -10.10 -10.92
CA PRO A 236 14.36 -10.51 -11.31
C PRO A 236 14.41 -11.99 -11.77
N HIS A 237 15.44 -12.33 -12.54
CA HIS A 237 15.73 -13.71 -12.98
C HIS A 237 14.60 -14.38 -13.80
N GLN A 238 14.00 -13.63 -14.74
CA GLN A 238 12.93 -14.13 -15.62
C GLN A 238 11.74 -14.71 -14.85
N GLN A 239 11.37 -14.05 -13.77
CA GLN A 239 10.18 -14.39 -13.01
C GLN A 239 9.11 -13.31 -13.19
N ALA A 240 7.87 -13.64 -12.90
CA ALA A 240 6.76 -12.70 -12.89
C ALA A 240 5.81 -12.98 -11.73
N SER A 241 5.32 -11.94 -11.10
CA SER A 241 4.27 -12.02 -10.10
C SER A 241 2.92 -11.77 -10.76
N MET A 242 2.01 -12.71 -10.61
CA MET A 242 0.64 -12.60 -11.11
C MET A 242 -0.28 -12.02 -10.04
N VAL A 243 -1.16 -11.11 -10.46
CA VAL A 243 -2.33 -10.67 -9.69
C VAL A 243 -3.54 -10.84 -10.58
N TRP A 244 -4.40 -11.79 -10.25
CA TRP A 244 -5.63 -12.05 -10.99
C TRP A 244 -6.85 -11.65 -10.16
N SER A 245 -7.47 -10.55 -10.52
CA SER A 245 -8.73 -10.10 -9.91
C SER A 245 -9.90 -10.80 -10.60
N THR A 246 -10.64 -11.61 -9.85
CA THR A 246 -11.74 -12.44 -10.37
C THR A 246 -12.85 -12.58 -9.31
N SER A 247 -13.96 -13.28 -9.65
CA SER A 247 -15.03 -13.54 -8.68
C SER A 247 -14.52 -14.43 -7.53
N PRO A 248 -15.14 -14.36 -6.32
CA PRO A 248 -14.76 -15.21 -5.21
C PRO A 248 -14.87 -16.71 -5.51
N GLU A 249 -15.87 -17.09 -6.30
CA GLU A 249 -16.13 -18.48 -6.70
C GLU A 249 -14.99 -18.99 -7.58
N LYS A 250 -14.64 -18.23 -8.63
CA LYS A 250 -13.52 -18.56 -9.52
C LYS A 250 -12.18 -18.54 -8.78
N ALA A 251 -11.99 -17.61 -7.84
CA ALA A 251 -10.79 -17.57 -7.00
C ALA A 251 -10.67 -18.87 -6.17
N ALA A 252 -11.77 -19.36 -5.59
CA ALA A 252 -11.77 -20.62 -4.84
C ALA A 252 -11.50 -21.87 -5.72
N GLU A 253 -11.86 -21.82 -7.00
CA GLU A 253 -11.51 -22.85 -7.98
C GLU A 253 -10.01 -22.78 -8.33
N LEU A 254 -9.51 -21.59 -8.63
CA LEU A 254 -8.11 -21.36 -8.97
C LEU A 254 -7.14 -21.83 -7.88
N LEU A 255 -7.50 -21.67 -6.60
CA LEU A 255 -6.69 -22.14 -5.47
C LEU A 255 -6.51 -23.66 -5.43
N LYS A 256 -7.37 -24.42 -6.11
CA LYS A 256 -7.34 -25.90 -6.12
C LYS A 256 -6.60 -26.48 -7.33
N LEU A 257 -6.20 -25.64 -8.28
CA LEU A 257 -5.56 -26.10 -9.51
C LEU A 257 -4.15 -26.60 -9.26
N ASP A 258 -3.81 -27.68 -9.93
CA ASP A 258 -2.43 -28.16 -10.05
C ASP A 258 -1.64 -27.37 -11.13
N GLN A 259 -0.34 -27.57 -11.16
CA GLN A 259 0.56 -26.91 -12.12
C GLN A 259 0.13 -27.14 -13.58
N THR A 260 -0.27 -28.35 -13.93
CA THR A 260 -0.64 -28.72 -15.30
C THR A 260 -1.91 -28.00 -15.76
N THR A 261 -2.87 -27.89 -14.86
CA THR A 261 -4.14 -27.20 -15.14
C THR A 261 -3.93 -25.68 -15.23
N TRP A 262 -3.04 -25.11 -14.41
CA TRP A 262 -2.65 -23.70 -14.53
C TRP A 262 -2.05 -23.37 -15.89
N VAL A 263 -1.16 -24.21 -16.43
CA VAL A 263 -0.56 -24.00 -17.75
C VAL A 263 -1.65 -23.95 -18.83
N LYS A 264 -2.61 -24.88 -18.82
CA LYS A 264 -3.75 -24.87 -19.74
C LYS A 264 -4.59 -23.60 -19.63
N GLN A 265 -4.85 -23.12 -18.41
CA GLN A 265 -5.56 -21.86 -18.19
C GLN A 265 -4.86 -20.69 -18.87
N PHE A 266 -3.54 -20.58 -18.79
CA PHE A 266 -2.79 -19.50 -19.46
C PHE A 266 -2.77 -19.63 -20.99
N GLU A 267 -2.79 -20.86 -21.51
CA GLU A 267 -2.88 -21.10 -22.96
C GLU A 267 -4.23 -20.66 -23.54
N GLU A 268 -5.31 -20.79 -22.76
CA GLU A 268 -6.67 -20.43 -23.17
C GLU A 268 -6.96 -18.93 -22.96
N ILE A 269 -6.45 -18.35 -21.87
CA ILE A 269 -6.72 -16.96 -21.47
C ILE A 269 -6.17 -16.00 -22.53
N ALA A 270 -7.02 -15.04 -22.91
CA ALA A 270 -6.70 -13.99 -23.88
C ALA A 270 -6.13 -14.57 -25.21
N GLY A 271 -6.55 -15.79 -25.61
CA GLY A 271 -6.04 -16.47 -26.80
C GLY A 271 -4.55 -16.78 -26.72
N GLY A 272 -4.05 -17.14 -25.55
CA GLY A 272 -2.64 -17.44 -25.28
C GLY A 272 -1.74 -16.18 -25.26
N ALA A 273 -2.30 -15.00 -25.07
CA ALA A 273 -1.53 -13.76 -25.12
C ALA A 273 -0.46 -13.70 -24.00
N ILE A 274 -0.73 -14.29 -22.83
CA ILE A 274 0.22 -14.36 -21.72
C ILE A 274 1.43 -15.21 -22.13
N CYS A 275 1.19 -16.42 -22.66
CA CYS A 275 2.24 -17.32 -23.12
C CYS A 275 3.03 -16.76 -24.31
N LYS A 276 2.40 -15.98 -25.19
CA LYS A 276 3.11 -15.28 -26.28
C LYS A 276 4.11 -14.26 -25.77
N GLN A 277 3.85 -13.61 -24.63
CA GLN A 277 4.74 -12.59 -24.07
C GLN A 277 5.82 -13.21 -23.16
N LEU A 278 5.44 -14.16 -22.31
CA LEU A 278 6.28 -14.67 -21.22
C LEU A 278 6.78 -16.11 -21.46
N GLY A 279 6.32 -16.77 -22.54
CA GLY A 279 6.64 -18.15 -22.83
C GLY A 279 5.90 -19.12 -21.91
N ASN A 280 6.48 -20.29 -21.68
CA ASN A 280 5.94 -21.27 -20.74
C ASN A 280 6.12 -20.77 -19.32
N LEU A 281 5.10 -20.98 -18.49
CA LEU A 281 5.06 -20.54 -17.10
C LEU A 281 5.13 -21.73 -16.16
N THR A 282 6.03 -21.69 -15.16
CA THR A 282 6.14 -22.69 -14.11
C THR A 282 5.87 -22.01 -12.76
N LEU A 283 4.97 -22.58 -11.96
CA LEU A 283 4.61 -22.05 -10.64
C LEU A 283 5.81 -22.10 -9.70
N ASN A 284 6.12 -20.97 -9.04
CA ASN A 284 7.26 -20.81 -8.15
C ASN A 284 6.89 -20.27 -6.76
N SER A 285 5.63 -20.32 -6.40
CA SER A 285 5.14 -19.96 -5.05
C SER A 285 3.84 -20.71 -4.76
N GLU A 286 3.40 -20.66 -3.52
CA GLU A 286 2.00 -20.97 -3.20
C GLU A 286 1.05 -19.98 -3.88
N VAL A 287 -0.15 -20.43 -4.22
CA VAL A 287 -1.22 -19.58 -4.71
C VAL A 287 -2.06 -19.12 -3.52
N ALA A 288 -2.29 -17.83 -3.41
CA ALA A 288 -3.11 -17.24 -2.36
C ALA A 288 -4.21 -16.35 -2.96
N ALA A 289 -5.30 -16.15 -2.22
CA ALA A 289 -6.37 -15.24 -2.62
C ALA A 289 -6.72 -14.27 -1.48
N PHE A 290 -6.98 -13.01 -1.84
CA PHE A 290 -7.33 -11.95 -0.92
C PHE A 290 -8.60 -11.23 -1.41
N PRO A 291 -9.61 -11.03 -0.55
CA PRO A 291 -10.83 -10.30 -0.92
C PRO A 291 -10.51 -8.84 -1.24
N LEU A 292 -11.11 -8.33 -2.32
CA LEU A 292 -10.94 -6.95 -2.73
C LEU A 292 -12.09 -6.08 -2.21
N ARG A 293 -11.72 -5.00 -1.54
CA ARG A 293 -12.68 -4.05 -0.97
C ARG A 293 -12.18 -2.62 -1.14
N LYS A 294 -13.10 -1.68 -1.06
CA LYS A 294 -12.87 -0.25 -1.01
C LYS A 294 -13.26 0.24 0.36
N ILE A 295 -12.38 1.00 0.98
CA ILE A 295 -12.67 1.68 2.24
C ILE A 295 -12.31 3.16 2.07
N ARG A 296 -13.16 4.04 2.55
CA ARG A 296 -12.91 5.48 2.56
C ARG A 296 -13.42 6.07 3.89
N ALA A 297 -12.51 6.46 4.76
CA ALA A 297 -12.84 7.18 5.98
C ALA A 297 -13.45 8.55 5.64
N LYS A 298 -14.54 8.93 6.28
CA LYS A 298 -15.18 10.24 6.06
C LYS A 298 -14.27 11.40 6.45
N ARG A 299 -13.41 11.19 7.45
CA ARG A 299 -12.41 12.15 7.93
C ARG A 299 -11.08 11.44 8.14
N PHE A 300 -9.98 12.19 8.01
CA PHE A 300 -8.62 11.67 8.22
C PHE A 300 -8.03 12.16 9.56
N ILE A 301 -8.73 13.02 10.27
CA ILE A 301 -8.37 13.49 11.60
C ILE A 301 -9.57 13.37 12.56
N GLY A 302 -9.31 13.12 13.83
CA GLY A 302 -10.36 12.99 14.85
C GLY A 302 -9.83 12.86 16.27
N PRO A 303 -10.73 12.69 17.22
CA PRO A 303 -12.20 12.89 17.13
C PRO A 303 -12.58 14.34 16.86
N ALA A 304 -13.83 14.62 16.56
CA ALA A 304 -14.27 15.97 16.14
C ALA A 304 -14.01 17.06 17.20
N GLN A 305 -14.16 16.71 18.47
CA GLN A 305 -14.01 17.65 19.60
C GLN A 305 -12.54 17.98 19.89
N PHE A 306 -11.68 16.97 19.89
CA PHE A 306 -10.24 17.09 20.15
C PHE A 306 -9.45 16.32 19.07
N PRO A 307 -9.22 16.88 17.88
CA PRO A 307 -8.58 16.16 16.78
C PRO A 307 -7.09 15.98 17.03
N LYS A 308 -6.74 14.90 17.71
CA LYS A 308 -5.36 14.50 18.05
C LYS A 308 -4.96 13.16 17.46
N VAL A 309 -5.79 12.62 16.58
CA VAL A 309 -5.52 11.38 15.86
C VAL A 309 -5.54 11.65 14.36
N VAL A 310 -4.57 11.11 13.65
CA VAL A 310 -4.43 11.16 12.18
C VAL A 310 -4.48 9.75 11.62
N LEU A 311 -5.32 9.51 10.62
CA LEU A 311 -5.38 8.24 9.89
C LEU A 311 -4.45 8.30 8.66
N ILE A 312 -3.69 7.23 8.43
CA ILE A 312 -2.81 7.06 7.26
C ILE A 312 -2.95 5.64 6.68
N GLY A 313 -2.66 5.49 5.39
CA GLY A 313 -2.71 4.21 4.69
C GLY A 313 -4.08 3.55 4.76
N ASP A 314 -4.11 2.25 4.93
CA ASP A 314 -5.35 1.46 4.91
C ASP A 314 -6.33 1.84 6.03
N ALA A 315 -5.87 2.46 7.11
CA ALA A 315 -6.75 2.99 8.15
C ALA A 315 -7.62 4.16 7.64
N ALA A 316 -7.12 4.93 6.69
CA ALA A 316 -7.83 6.03 6.04
C ALA A 316 -8.55 5.60 4.74
N HIS A 317 -7.91 4.76 3.94
CA HIS A 317 -8.40 4.39 2.61
C HIS A 317 -7.84 3.05 2.12
N VAL A 318 -8.68 2.24 1.52
CA VAL A 318 -8.32 1.02 0.79
C VAL A 318 -8.90 1.12 -0.61
N MET A 319 -8.16 0.72 -1.61
CA MET A 319 -8.57 0.79 -3.01
C MET A 319 -8.31 -0.51 -3.76
N HIS A 320 -8.94 -0.65 -4.92
CA HIS A 320 -8.66 -1.78 -5.81
C HIS A 320 -7.17 -1.80 -6.22
N PRO A 321 -6.52 -2.97 -6.25
CA PRO A 321 -5.09 -3.08 -6.58
C PRO A 321 -4.74 -2.78 -8.04
N LEU A 322 -5.63 -2.13 -8.79
CA LEU A 322 -5.32 -1.64 -10.15
C LEU A 322 -4.03 -0.81 -10.12
N ALA A 323 -3.04 -1.28 -10.86
CA ALA A 323 -1.71 -0.67 -10.95
C ALA A 323 -0.93 -0.57 -9.61
N GLY A 324 -1.26 -1.38 -8.58
CA GLY A 324 -0.48 -1.45 -7.34
C GLY A 324 -0.43 -0.16 -6.50
N GLN A 325 -1.47 0.68 -6.57
CA GLN A 325 -1.45 2.03 -6.00
C GLN A 325 -1.72 2.13 -4.49
N GLY A 326 -2.22 1.07 -3.81
CA GLY A 326 -2.61 1.14 -2.40
C GLY A 326 -1.44 1.57 -1.48
N LEU A 327 -0.31 0.88 -1.56
CA LEU A 327 0.88 1.23 -0.78
C LEU A 327 1.40 2.63 -1.13
N ASN A 328 1.44 2.97 -2.42
CA ASN A 328 1.92 4.28 -2.88
C ASN A 328 1.07 5.43 -2.31
N LEU A 329 -0.24 5.24 -2.21
CA LEU A 329 -1.14 6.22 -1.62
C LEU A 329 -0.87 6.39 -0.11
N GLY A 330 -0.66 5.28 0.63
CA GLY A 330 -0.26 5.32 2.03
C GLY A 330 1.10 5.97 2.26
N MET A 331 2.06 5.75 1.37
CA MET A 331 3.36 6.44 1.43
C MET A 331 3.23 7.94 1.15
N ARG A 332 2.30 8.37 0.28
CA ARG A 332 1.99 9.80 0.11
C ARG A 332 1.38 10.41 1.38
N ASP A 333 0.60 9.65 2.17
CA ASP A 333 0.12 10.13 3.46
C ASP A 333 1.29 10.38 4.41
N VAL A 334 2.24 9.45 4.50
CA VAL A 334 3.46 9.60 5.30
C VAL A 334 4.21 10.86 4.88
N ALA A 335 4.47 11.00 3.59
CA ALA A 335 5.19 12.14 3.05
C ALA A 335 4.54 13.48 3.37
N SER A 336 3.21 13.58 3.14
CA SER A 336 2.44 14.79 3.43
C SER A 336 2.45 15.13 4.92
N LEU A 337 2.28 14.12 5.78
CA LEU A 337 2.30 14.32 7.23
C LEU A 337 3.67 14.80 7.72
N LEU A 338 4.76 14.12 7.30
CA LEU A 338 6.12 14.51 7.66
C LEU A 338 6.46 15.91 7.17
N HIS A 339 6.05 16.27 5.94
CA HIS A 339 6.27 17.59 5.38
C HIS A 339 5.55 18.68 6.21
N ILE A 340 4.27 18.50 6.48
CA ILE A 340 3.46 19.47 7.25
C ILE A 340 4.00 19.65 8.68
N LEU A 341 4.37 18.55 9.33
CA LEU A 341 4.94 18.62 10.68
C LEU A 341 6.34 19.24 10.70
N ASN A 342 7.14 19.03 9.65
CA ASN A 342 8.47 19.65 9.53
C ASN A 342 8.42 21.15 9.29
N GLN A 343 7.39 21.63 8.58
CA GLN A 343 7.17 23.07 8.33
C GLN A 343 6.37 23.75 9.45
N ARG A 344 6.17 23.07 10.59
CA ARG A 344 5.45 23.60 11.73
C ARG A 344 6.16 24.84 12.29
N GLU A 345 5.42 25.91 12.48
CA GLU A 345 5.90 27.08 13.19
C GLU A 345 6.17 26.72 14.67
N ALA A 346 7.25 27.24 15.27
CA ALA A 346 7.71 26.83 16.60
C ALA A 346 6.67 27.02 17.73
N PHE A 347 5.73 27.93 17.57
CA PHE A 347 4.68 28.18 18.56
C PHE A 347 3.48 27.21 18.46
N ARG A 348 3.39 26.38 17.40
CA ARG A 348 2.28 25.42 17.23
C ARG A 348 2.62 24.08 17.85
N SER A 349 1.63 23.46 18.48
CA SER A 349 1.73 22.06 18.91
C SER A 349 1.70 21.09 17.72
N LEU A 350 2.16 19.86 17.93
CA LEU A 350 2.06 18.81 16.91
C LEU A 350 0.61 18.48 16.53
N SER A 351 -0.32 18.65 17.46
CA SER A 351 -1.75 18.43 17.26
C SER A 351 -2.52 19.73 16.98
N ASP A 352 -1.84 20.79 16.53
CA ASP A 352 -2.53 22.03 16.13
C ASP A 352 -3.52 21.76 15.01
N LEU A 353 -4.77 22.19 15.20
CA LEU A 353 -5.88 21.93 14.29
C LEU A 353 -5.63 22.45 12.87
N VAL A 354 -4.90 23.58 12.74
CA VAL A 354 -4.59 24.16 11.42
C VAL A 354 -3.69 23.21 10.61
N LEU A 355 -2.66 22.63 11.26
CA LEU A 355 -1.77 21.65 10.65
C LEU A 355 -2.54 20.38 10.24
N LEU A 356 -3.33 19.83 11.17
CA LEU A 356 -4.07 18.61 10.92
C LEU A 356 -5.13 18.80 9.82
N ARG A 357 -5.82 19.92 9.77
CA ARG A 357 -6.75 20.24 8.68
C ARG A 357 -6.05 20.47 7.34
N ARG A 358 -4.79 20.98 7.34
CA ARG A 358 -3.98 21.08 6.12
C ARG A 358 -3.68 19.70 5.56
N TYR A 359 -3.25 18.76 6.43
CA TYR A 359 -3.07 17.36 6.08
C TYR A 359 -4.36 16.74 5.53
N GLU A 360 -5.46 16.82 6.28
CA GLU A 360 -6.75 16.23 5.90
C GLU A 360 -7.20 16.71 4.51
N ARG A 361 -7.21 18.02 4.25
CA ARG A 361 -7.64 18.59 2.96
C ARG A 361 -6.79 18.11 1.79
N GLN A 362 -5.47 18.10 1.97
CA GLN A 362 -4.54 17.66 0.94
C GLN A 362 -4.76 16.18 0.62
N ARG A 363 -4.83 15.33 1.65
CA ARG A 363 -4.94 13.89 1.45
C ARG A 363 -6.32 13.44 0.99
N GLN A 364 -7.38 14.08 1.46
CA GLN A 364 -8.74 13.79 0.97
C GLN A 364 -8.86 14.09 -0.53
N GLY A 365 -8.40 15.25 -0.98
CA GLY A 365 -8.46 15.60 -2.40
C GLY A 365 -7.74 14.60 -3.30
N ASP A 366 -6.50 14.21 -2.92
CA ASP A 366 -5.73 13.22 -3.68
C ASP A 366 -6.38 11.84 -3.67
N THR A 367 -6.86 11.41 -2.49
CA THR A 367 -7.52 10.10 -2.34
C THR A 367 -8.79 10.04 -3.16
N ASP A 368 -9.64 11.06 -3.09
CA ASP A 368 -10.92 11.11 -3.81
C ASP A 368 -10.71 11.12 -5.32
N ALA A 369 -9.71 11.87 -5.79
CA ALA A 369 -9.35 11.89 -7.21
C ALA A 369 -8.87 10.50 -7.70
N LEU A 370 -8.02 9.84 -6.92
CA LEU A 370 -7.48 8.52 -7.30
C LEU A 370 -8.56 7.43 -7.23
N LEU A 371 -9.38 7.41 -6.18
CA LEU A 371 -10.52 6.49 -6.07
C LEU A 371 -11.50 6.68 -7.22
N TRP A 372 -11.83 7.93 -7.58
CA TRP A 372 -12.72 8.22 -8.70
C TRP A 372 -12.15 7.69 -10.03
N VAL A 373 -10.86 7.94 -10.30
CA VAL A 373 -10.20 7.44 -11.53
C VAL A 373 -10.22 5.91 -11.55
N THR A 374 -9.86 5.26 -10.44
CA THR A 374 -9.82 3.79 -10.34
C THR A 374 -11.21 3.18 -10.53
N ASP A 375 -12.24 3.76 -9.90
CA ASP A 375 -13.63 3.29 -10.05
C ASP A 375 -14.16 3.49 -11.48
N LYS A 376 -13.82 4.62 -12.12
CA LYS A 376 -14.20 4.87 -13.52
C LYS A 376 -13.50 3.92 -14.50
N LEU A 377 -12.21 3.68 -14.29
CA LEU A 377 -11.47 2.68 -15.07
C LEU A 377 -12.07 1.30 -14.86
N LYS A 378 -12.30 0.88 -13.61
CA LYS A 378 -12.93 -0.41 -13.33
C LYS A 378 -14.29 -0.53 -14.05
N LYS A 379 -15.19 0.44 -13.91
CA LYS A 379 -16.50 0.43 -14.56
C LYS A 379 -16.39 0.37 -16.09
N LEU A 380 -15.46 1.12 -16.69
CA LEU A 380 -15.22 1.10 -18.13
C LEU A 380 -14.75 -0.29 -18.59
N PHE A 381 -13.92 -0.96 -17.78
CA PHE A 381 -13.35 -2.27 -18.14
C PHE A 381 -14.21 -3.46 -17.71
N SER A 382 -15.12 -3.31 -16.74
CA SER A 382 -16.07 -4.37 -16.31
C SER A 382 -17.36 -4.38 -17.15
N GLY A 383 -17.60 -3.36 -17.98
CA GLY A 383 -18.81 -3.26 -18.78
C GLY A 383 -18.93 -4.40 -19.79
N SER A 384 -20.05 -5.13 -19.73
CA SER A 384 -20.33 -6.29 -20.60
C SER A 384 -21.07 -5.95 -21.90
N SER A 385 -21.61 -4.73 -22.01
CA SER A 385 -22.35 -4.31 -23.22
C SER A 385 -21.41 -4.12 -24.42
N SER A 386 -21.93 -4.38 -25.63
CA SER A 386 -21.16 -4.19 -26.88
C SER A 386 -20.71 -2.74 -27.08
N ALA A 387 -21.52 -1.78 -26.62
CA ALA A 387 -21.22 -0.36 -26.70
C ALA A 387 -20.09 0.04 -25.75
N GLU A 388 -20.10 -0.45 -24.50
CA GLU A 388 -19.03 -0.21 -23.52
C GLU A 388 -17.70 -0.80 -23.98
N ARG A 389 -17.73 -2.00 -24.55
CA ARG A 389 -16.53 -2.63 -25.16
C ARG A 389 -15.95 -1.80 -26.31
N GLN A 390 -16.81 -1.27 -27.20
CA GLN A 390 -16.33 -0.40 -28.28
C GLN A 390 -15.74 0.91 -27.76
N ILE A 391 -16.40 1.57 -26.79
CA ILE A 391 -15.90 2.80 -26.16
C ILE A 391 -14.57 2.53 -25.46
N ARG A 392 -14.41 1.40 -24.75
CA ARG A 392 -13.18 0.99 -24.10
C ARG A 392 -12.02 0.83 -25.08
N ASN A 393 -12.23 0.03 -26.14
CA ASN A 393 -11.19 -0.24 -27.13
C ASN A 393 -10.82 1.01 -27.93
N TRP A 394 -11.82 1.81 -28.29
CA TRP A 394 -11.59 3.11 -28.92
C TRP A 394 -10.89 4.10 -27.99
N GLY A 395 -11.28 4.13 -26.71
CA GLY A 395 -10.65 4.96 -25.67
C GLY A 395 -9.17 4.60 -25.45
N LEU A 396 -8.83 3.32 -25.34
CA LEU A 396 -7.44 2.87 -25.26
C LEU A 396 -6.63 3.31 -26.48
N GLY A 397 -7.17 3.15 -27.68
CA GLY A 397 -6.53 3.57 -28.92
C GLY A 397 -6.35 5.10 -29.00
N LEU A 398 -7.33 5.89 -28.52
CA LEU A 398 -7.24 7.35 -28.49
C LEU A 398 -6.18 7.83 -27.49
N VAL A 399 -6.20 7.27 -26.28
CA VAL A 399 -5.19 7.57 -25.24
C VAL A 399 -3.81 7.18 -25.74
N ASN A 400 -3.67 6.04 -26.41
CA ASN A 400 -2.39 5.59 -26.95
C ASN A 400 -1.83 6.55 -28.03
N LYS A 401 -2.68 7.22 -28.79
CA LYS A 401 -2.27 8.20 -29.80
C LYS A 401 -2.00 9.60 -29.25
N SER A 402 -2.48 9.92 -28.04
CA SER A 402 -2.33 11.24 -27.43
C SER A 402 -1.17 11.26 -26.44
N HIS A 403 -0.04 11.81 -26.87
CA HIS A 403 1.13 11.99 -26.01
C HIS A 403 0.81 12.79 -24.73
N PHE A 404 0.00 13.85 -24.84
CA PHE A 404 -0.40 14.67 -23.72
C PHE A 404 -1.22 13.89 -22.66
N ILE A 405 -2.19 13.08 -23.09
CA ILE A 405 -3.01 12.28 -22.16
C ILE A 405 -2.15 11.19 -21.50
N LYS A 406 -1.28 10.52 -22.26
CA LYS A 406 -0.32 9.55 -21.71
C LYS A 406 0.56 10.19 -20.64
N GLN A 407 1.16 11.34 -20.95
CA GLN A 407 2.03 12.05 -20.01
C GLN A 407 1.30 12.37 -18.71
N ARG A 408 0.07 12.90 -18.78
CA ARG A 408 -0.75 13.18 -17.59
C ARG A 408 -1.11 11.93 -16.78
N LEU A 409 -1.39 10.81 -17.44
CA LEU A 409 -1.64 9.54 -16.75
C LEU A 409 -0.39 9.04 -16.04
N ILE A 410 0.75 9.13 -16.72
CA ILE A 410 2.05 8.73 -16.15
C ILE A 410 2.41 9.64 -14.98
N GLU A 411 2.38 10.96 -15.11
CA GLU A 411 2.64 11.93 -14.02
C GLU A 411 1.82 11.61 -12.76
N ARG A 412 0.52 11.31 -12.94
CA ARG A 412 -0.33 10.91 -11.80
C ARG A 412 0.04 9.55 -11.22
N ALA A 413 0.42 8.58 -12.07
CA ALA A 413 0.87 7.26 -11.61
C ALA A 413 2.24 7.32 -10.94
N LEU A 414 3.15 8.16 -11.42
CA LEU A 414 4.48 8.39 -10.86
C LEU A 414 4.40 9.00 -9.45
N GLY A 415 3.32 9.73 -9.14
CA GLY A 415 3.07 10.25 -7.81
C GLY A 415 4.11 11.27 -7.37
N ASP A 416 4.56 12.12 -8.29
CA ASP A 416 5.43 13.23 -7.93
C ASP A 416 4.75 14.10 -6.88
N ILE A 417 5.29 14.03 -5.68
CA ILE A 417 5.05 14.98 -4.61
C ILE A 417 6.28 15.86 -4.62
N ASP A 418 6.12 17.11 -5.05
CA ASP A 418 7.14 18.12 -4.89
C ASP A 418 7.31 18.35 -3.39
N PHE A 419 8.43 17.87 -2.86
CA PHE A 419 8.91 18.17 -1.52
C PHE A 419 9.95 19.30 -1.64
N GLU A 420 9.57 20.45 -2.15
CA GLU A 420 10.39 21.65 -1.97
C GLU A 420 10.16 22.30 -0.61
#